data_29bdbc78af663fb1d693eef869aee757
#
_entry.id   29bdbc78af663fb1d693eef869aee757
#
_cell.length_a   1.000
_cell.length_b   1.000
_cell.length_c   1.000
_cell.angle_alpha   90.00
_cell.angle_beta   90.00
_cell.angle_gamma   90.00
#
_symmetry.space_group_name_H-M   'P 1'
#
loop_
_entity.id
_entity.type
_entity.pdbx_description
1 polymer ?
#
loop_
_entity_poly.entity_id
_entity_poly.type
_entity_poly.pdbx_seq_one_letter_code
_entity_poly.pdbx_strand_id
1 'polypeptide(L)'
;DLDNCIGCRICEKYCRHDAVKVVDRKAVIDYDKCVGCGQCVAVCQHSAAVVKDYDTSEMLNSKIAEYAYAVVSGKPSFHISFIMNVSPNCDCWNHNDMALVPDIGIAASFDPVALDCACADLVKAAPSLKGNVISDKDKEHSGECGCGHHHHKDEDKFRIVHPDTNWEAGVEYGEKIGLGCRSYELINVR
;
A
#
# COMPACT_ATOMS: atom_id res chain seq x y z
N ASP A 1 12.66 19.16 2.24
CA ASP A 1 13.99 19.39 1.68
C ASP A 1 14.11 20.86 1.23
N LEU A 2 14.91 21.62 1.98
CA LEU A 2 15.08 23.05 1.70
C LEU A 2 15.98 23.32 0.49
N ASP A 3 16.88 22.41 0.15
CA ASP A 3 17.79 22.59 -0.99
C ASP A 3 17.04 22.55 -2.32
N ASN A 4 16.07 21.65 -2.43
CA ASN A 4 15.20 21.53 -3.59
C ASN A 4 14.07 22.59 -3.61
N CYS A 5 13.81 23.29 -2.51
CA CYS A 5 12.75 24.27 -2.45
C CYS A 5 13.13 25.57 -3.13
N ILE A 6 12.40 25.98 -4.16
CA ILE A 6 12.60 27.24 -4.90
C ILE A 6 11.67 28.38 -4.44
N GLY A 7 10.77 28.12 -3.48
CA GLY A 7 9.82 29.12 -2.97
C GLY A 7 8.70 29.48 -3.92
N CYS A 8 8.25 28.56 -4.75
CA CYS A 8 7.19 28.79 -5.77
C CYS A 8 5.79 29.01 -5.20
N ARG A 9 5.57 28.83 -3.89
CA ARG A 9 4.31 29.03 -3.16
C ARG A 9 3.15 28.07 -3.56
N ILE A 10 3.38 27.07 -4.38
CA ILE A 10 2.32 26.12 -4.74
C ILE A 10 1.78 25.40 -3.51
N CYS A 11 2.67 24.87 -2.65
CA CYS A 11 2.27 24.20 -1.41
C CYS A 11 1.50 25.13 -0.44
N GLU A 12 1.87 26.40 -0.33
CA GLU A 12 1.15 27.40 0.44
C GLU A 12 -0.26 27.64 -0.11
N LYS A 13 -0.39 27.79 -1.42
CA LYS A 13 -1.67 28.01 -2.10
C LYS A 13 -2.66 26.84 -1.92
N TYR A 14 -2.16 25.61 -1.90
CA TYR A 14 -3.01 24.41 -1.81
C TYR A 14 -3.20 23.90 -0.37
N CYS A 15 -2.54 24.48 0.61
CA CYS A 15 -2.75 24.12 2.01
C CYS A 15 -4.07 24.66 2.54
N ARG A 16 -5.04 23.79 2.81
CA ARG A 16 -6.36 24.18 3.35
C ARG A 16 -6.35 24.45 4.85
N HIS A 17 -5.22 24.21 5.51
CA HIS A 17 -5.06 24.38 6.95
C HIS A 17 -4.17 25.56 7.32
N ASP A 18 -3.76 26.36 6.33
CA ASP A 18 -2.82 27.48 6.53
C ASP A 18 -1.52 27.09 7.25
N ALA A 19 -1.17 25.82 7.16
CA ALA A 19 0.00 25.24 7.82
C ALA A 19 1.31 25.45 7.06
N VAL A 20 1.28 25.89 5.81
CA VAL A 20 2.48 26.12 4.99
C VAL A 20 2.60 27.58 4.64
N LYS A 21 3.75 28.17 4.91
CA LYS A 21 4.11 29.53 4.50
C LYS A 21 5.46 29.52 3.78
N VAL A 22 5.62 30.42 2.84
CA VAL A 22 6.92 30.64 2.17
C VAL A 22 7.56 31.90 2.74
N VAL A 23 8.66 31.70 3.47
CA VAL A 23 9.50 32.75 4.08
C VAL A 23 10.89 32.64 3.47
N ASP A 24 11.46 33.75 3.06
CA ASP A 24 12.81 33.81 2.47
C ASP A 24 13.03 32.80 1.33
N ARG A 25 12.02 32.66 0.46
CA ARG A 25 11.99 31.72 -0.68
C ARG A 25 12.06 30.24 -0.29
N LYS A 26 11.77 29.88 0.95
CA LYS A 26 11.69 28.49 1.42
C LYS A 26 10.34 28.23 2.07
N ALA A 27 9.81 27.05 1.84
CA ALA A 27 8.56 26.63 2.49
C ALA A 27 8.84 26.22 3.94
N VAL A 28 8.05 26.75 4.86
CA VAL A 28 8.07 26.42 6.28
C VAL A 28 6.71 25.81 6.63
N ILE A 29 6.71 24.71 7.36
CA ILE A 29 5.50 24.01 7.81
C ILE A 29 5.31 24.25 9.30
N ASP A 30 4.12 24.78 9.63
CA ASP A 30 3.65 24.89 11.01
C ASP A 30 3.00 23.55 11.39
N TYR A 31 3.73 22.77 12.19
CA TYR A 31 3.29 21.42 12.58
C TYR A 31 2.12 21.42 13.58
N ASP A 32 1.84 22.53 14.25
CA ASP A 32 0.68 22.66 15.13
C ASP A 32 -0.62 22.78 14.34
N LYS A 33 -0.53 23.27 13.09
CA LYS A 33 -1.66 23.37 12.15
C LYS A 33 -1.71 22.24 11.14
N CYS A 34 -0.59 21.56 10.91
CA CYS A 34 -0.46 20.54 9.90
C CYS A 34 -1.18 19.25 10.31
N VAL A 35 -2.18 18.86 9.53
CA VAL A 35 -2.95 17.60 9.74
C VAL A 35 -2.36 16.40 9.01
N GLY A 36 -1.23 16.54 8.33
CA GLY A 36 -0.57 15.44 7.62
C GLY A 36 -1.27 14.95 6.35
N CYS A 37 -2.12 15.77 5.71
CA CYS A 37 -2.92 15.37 4.55
C CYS A 37 -2.11 15.09 3.26
N GLY A 38 -0.80 15.41 3.22
CA GLY A 38 0.07 15.15 2.07
C GLY A 38 -0.15 16.05 0.85
N GLN A 39 -1.10 16.99 0.87
CA GLN A 39 -1.40 17.83 -0.30
C GLN A 39 -0.18 18.62 -0.80
N CYS A 40 0.65 19.13 0.10
CA CYS A 40 1.89 19.84 -0.26
C CYS A 40 2.91 18.92 -0.96
N VAL A 41 2.96 17.65 -0.59
CA VAL A 41 3.81 16.65 -1.24
C VAL A 41 3.31 16.38 -2.65
N ALA A 42 2.00 16.15 -2.82
CA ALA A 42 1.40 15.85 -4.12
C ALA A 42 1.55 16.97 -5.15
N VAL A 43 1.54 18.24 -4.72
CA VAL A 43 1.62 19.38 -5.65
C VAL A 43 3.05 19.91 -5.86
N CYS A 44 4.04 19.40 -5.16
CA CYS A 44 5.42 19.87 -5.26
C CYS A 44 6.11 19.35 -6.52
N GLN A 45 6.30 20.20 -7.52
CA GLN A 45 6.98 19.84 -8.77
C GLN A 45 8.51 19.74 -8.65
N HIS A 46 9.08 20.10 -7.48
CA HIS A 46 10.51 20.11 -7.22
C HIS A 46 10.96 19.05 -6.21
N SER A 47 10.08 18.15 -5.84
CA SER A 47 10.32 17.10 -4.82
C SER A 47 10.89 17.65 -3.50
N ALA A 48 10.61 18.93 -3.21
CA ALA A 48 11.07 19.59 -1.99
C ALA A 48 10.17 19.31 -0.79
N ALA A 49 8.87 19.12 -1.01
CA ALA A 49 7.96 18.66 0.02
C ALA A 49 7.97 17.13 0.04
N VAL A 50 8.52 16.58 1.09
CA VAL A 50 8.67 15.14 1.30
C VAL A 50 7.99 14.73 2.60
N VAL A 51 7.69 13.46 2.74
CA VAL A 51 7.20 12.93 4.02
C VAL A 51 8.35 12.98 5.02
N LYS A 52 8.11 13.56 6.20
CA LYS A 52 9.15 13.80 7.21
C LYS A 52 9.75 12.50 7.75
N ASP A 53 8.87 11.55 8.01
CA ASP A 53 9.24 10.24 8.53
C ASP A 53 8.74 9.19 7.52
N TYR A 54 9.63 8.74 6.65
CA TYR A 54 9.42 7.51 5.88
C TYR A 54 9.55 6.29 6.80
N ASP A 55 9.20 6.51 8.07
CA ASP A 55 9.31 5.49 9.08
C ASP A 55 8.23 4.44 8.85
N THR A 56 8.63 3.44 8.14
CA THR A 56 8.03 2.13 8.01
C THR A 56 6.69 2.07 7.27
N SER A 57 6.59 1.11 6.39
CA SER A 57 5.33 0.68 5.77
C SER A 57 4.25 0.39 6.83
N GLU A 58 4.64 0.03 8.05
CA GLU A 58 3.78 -0.23 9.20
C GLU A 58 2.97 0.99 9.65
N MET A 59 3.61 2.16 9.75
CA MET A 59 2.90 3.39 10.11
C MET A 59 1.89 3.79 9.04
N LEU A 60 2.28 3.69 7.75
CA LEU A 60 1.37 3.97 6.65
C LEU A 60 0.17 3.01 6.67
N ASN A 61 0.43 1.73 6.83
CA ASN A 61 -0.62 0.70 6.87
C ASN A 61 -1.55 0.87 8.07
N SER A 62 -1.02 1.25 9.23
CA SER A 62 -1.83 1.59 10.40
C SER A 62 -2.74 2.80 10.15
N LYS A 63 -2.22 3.85 9.51
CA LYS A 63 -3.02 5.03 9.13
C LYS A 63 -4.11 4.69 8.10
N ILE A 64 -3.83 3.82 7.15
CA ILE A 64 -4.84 3.33 6.20
C ILE A 64 -6.00 2.66 6.96
N ALA A 65 -5.70 1.81 7.94
CA ALA A 65 -6.72 1.18 8.78
C ALA A 65 -7.52 2.21 9.60
N GLU A 66 -6.88 3.24 10.17
CA GLU A 66 -7.57 4.34 10.88
C GLU A 66 -8.54 5.10 9.98
N TYR A 67 -8.11 5.44 8.76
CA TYR A 67 -8.97 6.12 7.80
C TYR A 67 -10.14 5.23 7.36
N ALA A 68 -9.90 3.96 7.10
CA ALA A 68 -10.96 3.00 6.79
C ALA A 68 -11.97 2.92 7.94
N TYR A 69 -11.49 2.80 9.19
CA TYR A 69 -12.34 2.78 10.37
C TYR A 69 -13.19 4.06 10.50
N ALA A 70 -12.60 5.23 10.29
CA ALA A 70 -13.32 6.50 10.35
C ALA A 70 -14.45 6.59 9.31
N VAL A 71 -14.28 5.95 8.16
CA VAL A 71 -15.30 5.93 7.09
C VAL A 71 -16.45 4.98 7.43
N VAL A 72 -16.16 3.76 7.91
CA VAL A 72 -17.17 2.70 8.08
C VAL A 72 -17.76 2.63 9.48
N SER A 73 -17.10 3.19 10.50
CA SER A 73 -17.53 3.13 11.89
C SER A 73 -18.95 3.65 12.08
N GLY A 74 -19.78 2.83 12.74
CA GLY A 74 -21.18 3.14 13.03
C GLY A 74 -22.12 3.15 11.82
N LYS A 75 -21.68 2.65 10.68
CA LYS A 75 -22.47 2.57 9.44
C LYS A 75 -22.56 1.12 8.97
N PRO A 76 -23.69 0.69 8.41
CA PRO A 76 -23.73 -0.59 7.70
C PRO A 76 -22.84 -0.49 6.46
N SER A 77 -21.92 -1.42 6.31
CA SER A 77 -21.01 -1.49 5.19
C SER A 77 -20.94 -2.91 4.63
N PHE A 78 -20.69 -3.02 3.33
CA PHE A 78 -20.44 -4.25 2.63
C PHE A 78 -19.31 -4.04 1.65
N HIS A 79 -18.35 -4.95 1.64
CA HIS A 79 -17.09 -4.79 0.92
C HIS A 79 -17.01 -5.85 -0.18
N ILE A 80 -16.53 -5.45 -1.35
CA ILE A 80 -16.31 -6.33 -2.49
C ILE A 80 -14.92 -6.06 -3.03
N SER A 81 -14.14 -7.12 -3.24
CA SER A 81 -12.82 -7.07 -3.86
C SER A 81 -12.80 -7.88 -5.15
N PHE A 82 -12.36 -7.25 -6.23
CA PHE A 82 -12.07 -7.90 -7.50
C PHE A 82 -10.59 -8.27 -7.50
N ILE A 83 -10.28 -9.57 -7.32
CA ILE A 83 -8.91 -10.08 -7.26
C ILE A 83 -8.48 -10.42 -8.68
N MET A 84 -8.20 -9.39 -9.45
CA MET A 84 -7.94 -9.44 -10.89
C MET A 84 -6.78 -8.49 -11.23
N ASN A 85 -6.00 -8.84 -12.26
CA ASN A 85 -4.89 -8.04 -12.75
C ASN A 85 -3.94 -7.58 -11.63
N VAL A 86 -3.58 -8.50 -10.74
CA VAL A 86 -2.69 -8.22 -9.60
C VAL A 86 -1.29 -7.91 -10.11
N SER A 87 -1.00 -6.64 -10.26
CA SER A 87 0.24 -6.11 -10.84
C SER A 87 1.29 -5.79 -9.77
N PRO A 88 2.59 -5.75 -10.12
CA PRO A 88 3.65 -5.49 -9.15
C PRO A 88 3.59 -4.12 -8.49
N ASN A 89 3.14 -3.10 -9.22
CA ASN A 89 3.06 -1.74 -8.70
C ASN A 89 1.60 -1.30 -8.52
N CYS A 90 1.39 -0.37 -7.59
CA CYS A 90 0.12 0.30 -7.43
C CYS A 90 -0.26 1.06 -8.72
N ASP A 91 -1.55 1.11 -9.04
CA ASP A 91 -2.09 1.87 -10.18
C ASP A 91 -1.81 3.38 -10.11
N CYS A 92 -1.41 3.88 -8.95
CA CYS A 92 -0.96 5.27 -8.78
C CYS A 92 0.41 5.57 -9.40
N TRP A 93 1.18 4.56 -9.79
CA TRP A 93 2.46 4.72 -10.47
C TRP A 93 2.25 4.95 -11.97
N ASN A 94 3.16 5.68 -12.60
CA ASN A 94 3.12 5.99 -14.03
C ASN A 94 3.60 4.86 -14.93
N HIS A 95 3.97 3.72 -14.37
CA HIS A 95 4.40 2.51 -15.05
C HIS A 95 4.01 1.29 -14.23
N ASN A 96 3.77 0.19 -14.91
CA ASN A 96 3.49 -1.09 -14.31
C ASN A 96 4.04 -2.20 -15.19
N ASP A 97 3.92 -3.43 -14.74
CA ASP A 97 4.39 -4.61 -15.43
C ASP A 97 3.28 -5.67 -15.46
N MET A 98 3.60 -6.80 -16.06
CA MET A 98 2.72 -7.95 -16.19
C MET A 98 2.18 -8.42 -14.83
N ALA A 99 0.93 -8.88 -14.82
CA ALA A 99 0.31 -9.43 -13.62
C ALA A 99 1.15 -10.54 -12.98
N LEU A 100 1.14 -10.58 -11.67
CA LEU A 100 1.90 -11.54 -10.87
C LEU A 100 1.25 -12.92 -10.86
N VAL A 101 -0.06 -12.96 -10.82
CA VAL A 101 -0.90 -14.16 -10.75
C VAL A 101 -2.06 -14.06 -11.73
N PRO A 102 -2.68 -15.18 -12.15
CA PRO A 102 -3.93 -15.15 -12.91
C PRO A 102 -5.04 -14.45 -12.13
N ASP A 103 -6.06 -13.99 -12.83
CA ASP A 103 -7.29 -13.52 -12.19
C ASP A 103 -7.88 -14.61 -11.30
N ILE A 104 -8.20 -14.26 -10.05
CA ILE A 104 -8.69 -15.21 -9.04
C ILE A 104 -10.21 -15.17 -8.99
N GLY A 105 -10.78 -13.96 -8.96
CA GLY A 105 -12.24 -13.80 -8.94
C GLY A 105 -12.69 -12.62 -8.09
N ILE A 106 -13.88 -12.76 -7.51
CA ILE A 106 -14.51 -11.73 -6.68
C ILE A 106 -14.71 -12.29 -5.28
N ALA A 107 -14.30 -11.55 -4.27
CA ALA A 107 -14.57 -11.86 -2.87
C ALA A 107 -15.41 -10.74 -2.25
N ALA A 108 -16.26 -11.10 -1.27
CA ALA A 108 -17.12 -10.14 -0.59
C ALA A 108 -17.30 -10.50 0.89
N SER A 109 -17.39 -9.47 1.73
CA SER A 109 -17.60 -9.63 3.18
C SER A 109 -18.24 -8.38 3.77
N PHE A 110 -18.89 -8.53 4.93
CA PHE A 110 -19.27 -7.40 5.79
C PHE A 110 -18.08 -6.91 6.64
N ASP A 111 -17.04 -7.72 6.77
CA ASP A 111 -15.83 -7.40 7.52
C ASP A 111 -14.68 -7.08 6.54
N PRO A 112 -14.19 -5.83 6.51
CA PRO A 112 -13.13 -5.45 5.58
C PRO A 112 -11.77 -6.09 5.90
N VAL A 113 -11.46 -6.31 7.18
CA VAL A 113 -10.18 -6.94 7.59
C VAL A 113 -10.15 -8.41 7.18
N ALA A 114 -11.26 -9.13 7.42
CA ALA A 114 -11.43 -10.51 6.99
C ALA A 114 -11.30 -10.64 5.46
N LEU A 115 -11.91 -9.70 4.73
CA LEU A 115 -11.85 -9.66 3.26
C LEU A 115 -10.42 -9.48 2.77
N ASP A 116 -9.68 -8.51 3.32
CA ASP A 116 -8.30 -8.24 2.93
C ASP A 116 -7.38 -9.42 3.24
N CYS A 117 -7.53 -10.06 4.41
CA CYS A 117 -6.80 -11.28 4.74
C CYS A 117 -7.09 -12.42 3.75
N ALA A 118 -8.37 -12.64 3.43
CA ALA A 118 -8.76 -13.68 2.46
C ALA A 118 -8.19 -13.40 1.06
N CYS A 119 -8.24 -12.14 0.60
CA CYS A 119 -7.68 -11.73 -0.68
C CYS A 119 -6.17 -11.94 -0.74
N ALA A 120 -5.45 -11.54 0.33
CA ALA A 120 -4.01 -11.72 0.42
C ALA A 120 -3.62 -13.21 0.39
N ASP A 121 -4.31 -14.04 1.13
CA ASP A 121 -4.06 -15.49 1.15
C ASP A 121 -4.36 -16.14 -0.20
N LEU A 122 -5.43 -15.74 -0.88
CA LEU A 122 -5.73 -16.21 -2.23
C LEU A 122 -4.65 -15.83 -3.25
N VAL A 123 -4.13 -14.60 -3.18
CA VAL A 123 -3.02 -14.16 -4.05
C VAL A 123 -1.73 -14.94 -3.73
N LYS A 124 -1.41 -15.15 -2.45
CA LYS A 124 -0.25 -15.94 -2.04
C LYS A 124 -0.36 -17.39 -2.52
N ALA A 125 -1.54 -18.00 -2.45
CA ALA A 125 -1.79 -19.36 -2.88
C ALA A 125 -1.83 -19.54 -4.40
N ALA A 126 -2.16 -18.49 -5.17
CA ALA A 126 -2.26 -18.56 -6.62
C ALA A 126 -0.90 -18.84 -7.27
N PRO A 127 -0.83 -19.59 -8.40
CA PRO A 127 0.43 -19.80 -9.12
C PRO A 127 0.92 -18.46 -9.73
N SER A 128 2.24 -18.22 -9.70
CA SER A 128 2.82 -17.06 -10.37
C SER A 128 2.79 -17.26 -11.90
N LEU A 129 2.49 -16.19 -12.63
CA LEU A 129 2.61 -16.17 -14.10
C LEU A 129 4.08 -16.15 -14.50
N LYS A 130 4.39 -16.78 -15.65
CA LYS A 130 5.75 -16.79 -16.19
C LYS A 130 6.06 -15.47 -16.87
N GLY A 131 7.29 -14.98 -16.70
CA GLY A 131 7.77 -13.78 -17.38
C GLY A 131 7.47 -12.47 -16.63
N ASN A 132 6.98 -12.54 -15.40
CA ASN A 132 6.84 -11.38 -14.51
C ASN A 132 8.04 -11.21 -13.58
N VAL A 133 8.04 -10.14 -12.80
CA VAL A 133 9.13 -9.78 -11.89
C VAL A 133 9.47 -10.87 -10.85
N ILE A 134 8.52 -11.69 -10.45
CA ILE A 134 8.76 -12.81 -9.52
C ILE A 134 9.56 -13.90 -10.25
N SER A 135 9.13 -14.30 -11.44
CA SER A 135 9.79 -15.33 -12.22
C SER A 135 11.21 -14.95 -12.69
N ASP A 136 11.49 -13.67 -12.80
CA ASP A 136 12.81 -13.17 -13.16
C ASP A 136 13.76 -13.17 -11.96
N LYS A 137 13.27 -12.85 -10.76
CA LYS A 137 14.02 -13.01 -9.51
C LYS A 137 14.39 -14.48 -9.22
N ASP A 138 13.52 -15.43 -9.56
CA ASP A 138 13.80 -16.85 -9.46
C ASP A 138 15.00 -17.28 -10.34
N LYS A 139 15.17 -16.64 -11.50
CA LYS A 139 16.30 -16.92 -12.40
C LYS A 139 17.63 -16.39 -11.87
N GLU A 140 17.62 -15.22 -11.22
CA GLU A 140 18.83 -14.64 -10.62
C GLU A 140 19.35 -15.50 -9.45
N HIS A 141 18.47 -16.14 -8.69
CA HIS A 141 18.85 -17.02 -7.59
C HIS A 141 19.25 -18.45 -8.04
N SER A 142 18.82 -18.89 -9.22
CA SER A 142 19.14 -20.23 -9.74
C SER A 142 20.57 -20.38 -10.29
N GLY A 143 21.33 -19.28 -10.37
CA GLY A 143 22.67 -19.26 -10.97
C GLY A 143 23.79 -19.89 -10.13
N GLU A 144 23.62 -20.15 -8.82
CA GLU A 144 24.71 -20.63 -7.95
C GLU A 144 24.37 -21.82 -7.02
N CYS A 145 23.18 -22.37 -7.05
CA CYS A 145 22.82 -23.50 -6.21
C CYS A 145 22.31 -24.68 -7.04
N GLY A 146 23.10 -25.73 -7.13
CA GLY A 146 22.74 -27.02 -7.76
C GLY A 146 21.69 -27.86 -6.99
N CYS A 147 20.84 -27.20 -6.19
CA CYS A 147 19.73 -27.80 -5.47
C CYS A 147 18.44 -27.52 -6.23
N GLY A 148 17.81 -28.62 -6.69
CA GLY A 148 16.62 -28.59 -7.52
C GLY A 148 15.47 -27.79 -6.93
N HIS A 149 14.85 -27.03 -7.80
CA HIS A 149 13.50 -26.49 -7.74
C HIS A 149 12.95 -26.17 -6.34
N HIS A 150 13.39 -25.09 -5.72
CA HIS A 150 12.61 -24.44 -4.68
C HIS A 150 11.44 -23.71 -5.35
N HIS A 151 10.31 -24.38 -5.46
CA HIS A 151 9.06 -23.70 -5.69
C HIS A 151 8.76 -22.85 -4.47
N HIS A 152 8.75 -21.53 -4.59
CA HIS A 152 8.29 -20.57 -3.58
C HIS A 152 6.78 -20.73 -3.28
N LYS A 153 6.34 -21.97 -3.00
CA LYS A 153 4.92 -22.26 -2.71
C LYS A 153 4.41 -21.59 -1.44
N ASP A 154 5.34 -21.19 -0.57
CA ASP A 154 5.02 -20.61 0.74
C ASP A 154 5.60 -19.19 0.92
N GLU A 155 6.16 -18.59 -0.13
CA GLU A 155 6.72 -17.24 -0.02
C GLU A 155 5.68 -16.15 -0.32
N ASP A 156 5.70 -15.14 0.53
CA ASP A 156 4.83 -13.97 0.41
C ASP A 156 5.18 -13.16 -0.85
N LYS A 157 4.33 -13.25 -1.88
CA LYS A 157 4.51 -12.56 -3.16
C LYS A 157 4.60 -11.04 -3.01
N PHE A 158 3.94 -10.48 -2.01
CA PHE A 158 4.01 -9.04 -1.74
C PHE A 158 5.42 -8.65 -1.30
N ARG A 159 6.04 -9.44 -0.43
CA ARG A 159 7.41 -9.20 0.05
C ARG A 159 8.48 -9.56 -0.99
N ILE A 160 8.21 -10.50 -1.89
CA ILE A 160 9.12 -10.77 -3.01
C ILE A 160 9.21 -9.54 -3.91
N VAL A 161 8.08 -8.90 -4.21
CA VAL A 161 8.03 -7.72 -5.09
C VAL A 161 8.53 -6.47 -4.36
N HIS A 162 8.08 -6.27 -3.13
CA HIS A 162 8.42 -5.13 -2.27
C HIS A 162 8.96 -5.60 -0.92
N PRO A 163 10.27 -5.90 -0.80
CA PRO A 163 10.86 -6.49 0.42
C PRO A 163 10.65 -5.65 1.68
N ASP A 164 10.56 -4.33 1.54
CA ASP A 164 10.41 -3.40 2.65
C ASP A 164 8.94 -3.22 3.08
N THR A 165 8.01 -3.95 2.46
CA THR A 165 6.59 -3.84 2.82
C THR A 165 6.23 -4.75 4.00
N ASN A 166 5.35 -4.25 4.87
CA ASN A 166 4.70 -5.02 5.94
C ASN A 166 3.18 -4.81 5.86
N TRP A 167 2.56 -5.49 4.88
CA TRP A 167 1.11 -5.37 4.66
C TRP A 167 0.29 -5.92 5.84
N GLU A 168 0.82 -6.91 6.56
CA GLU A 168 0.17 -7.53 7.72
C GLU A 168 -0.07 -6.52 8.85
N ALA A 169 0.82 -5.53 9.02
CA ALA A 169 0.67 -4.49 10.03
C ALA A 169 -0.66 -3.72 9.89
N GLY A 170 -1.15 -3.54 8.67
CA GLY A 170 -2.43 -2.87 8.41
C GLY A 170 -3.63 -3.68 8.93
N VAL A 171 -3.68 -4.96 8.61
CA VAL A 171 -4.78 -5.84 9.06
C VAL A 171 -4.69 -6.15 10.56
N GLU A 172 -3.48 -6.26 11.12
CA GLU A 172 -3.28 -6.42 12.57
C GLU A 172 -3.75 -5.19 13.33
N TYR A 173 -3.39 -4.02 12.86
CA TYR A 173 -3.83 -2.77 13.46
C TYR A 173 -5.33 -2.56 13.27
N GLY A 174 -5.88 -2.90 12.10
CA GLY A 174 -7.31 -2.88 11.82
C GLY A 174 -8.11 -3.71 12.83
N GLU A 175 -7.66 -4.93 13.11
CA GLU A 175 -8.27 -5.78 14.16
C GLU A 175 -8.14 -5.13 15.55
N LYS A 176 -6.98 -4.61 15.89
CA LYS A 176 -6.72 -3.96 17.17
C LYS A 176 -7.64 -2.77 17.44
N ILE A 177 -7.96 -1.96 16.43
CA ILE A 177 -8.85 -0.79 16.56
C ILE A 177 -10.33 -1.13 16.40
N GLY A 178 -10.67 -2.40 16.14
CA GLY A 178 -12.06 -2.86 15.98
C GLY A 178 -12.66 -2.58 14.60
N LEU A 179 -11.84 -2.42 13.57
CA LEU A 179 -12.29 -2.30 12.18
C LEU A 179 -12.91 -3.62 11.67
N GLY A 180 -12.36 -4.75 12.09
CA GLY A 180 -12.80 -6.08 11.73
C GLY A 180 -11.97 -7.16 12.43
N CYS A 181 -12.04 -8.40 11.93
CA CYS A 181 -11.34 -9.58 12.44
C CYS A 181 -10.51 -10.23 11.34
N ARG A 182 -9.30 -10.69 11.65
CA ARG A 182 -8.42 -11.35 10.66
C ARG A 182 -8.84 -12.79 10.37
N SER A 183 -9.63 -13.40 11.26
CA SER A 183 -10.16 -14.76 11.05
C SER A 183 -11.34 -14.73 10.09
N TYR A 184 -11.37 -15.66 9.15
CA TYR A 184 -12.44 -15.77 8.18
C TYR A 184 -12.73 -17.23 7.81
N GLU A 185 -13.91 -17.47 7.28
CA GLU A 185 -14.29 -18.71 6.58
C GLU A 185 -14.54 -18.36 5.11
N LEU A 186 -13.85 -19.03 4.19
CA LEU A 186 -14.03 -18.83 2.77
C LEU A 186 -15.12 -19.74 2.23
N ILE A 187 -16.24 -19.17 1.82
CA ILE A 187 -17.37 -19.89 1.23
C ILE A 187 -17.34 -19.68 -0.28
N ASN A 188 -17.13 -20.75 -1.04
CA ASN A 188 -17.23 -20.72 -2.49
C ASN A 188 -18.68 -20.76 -2.95
N VAL A 189 -19.09 -19.70 -3.65
CA VAL A 189 -20.42 -19.61 -4.28
C VAL A 189 -20.26 -19.92 -5.77
N ARG A 190 -21.04 -20.88 -6.28
CA ARG A 190 -21.05 -21.30 -7.69
C ARG A 190 -22.30 -20.79 -8.38
#